data_940967fe66146183fdfd284e90d9f2fe
#
_entry.id   940967fe66146183fdfd284e90d9f2fe
#
_cell.length_a   1.000
_cell.length_b   1.000
_cell.length_c   1.000
_cell.angle_alpha   90.00
_cell.angle_beta   90.00
_cell.angle_gamma   90.00
#
_symmetry.space_group_name_H-M   'P 1'
#
loop_
_entity.id
_entity.type
_entity.pdbx_description
1 polymer ?
#
loop_
_entity_poly.entity_id
_entity_poly.type
_entity_poly.pdbx_seq_one_letter_code
_entity_poly.pdbx_strand_id
1 'polypeptide(L)'
;MTRQSATLATPSDENAHPVRARIIQHARQHFLMHGFRGVSMDDLAVGLGISKKTLYAHFASKAEVLKEVIHTKFGEVEADLERLASADGASFPSRLQQLLECLQGHLKEPQPPFMRDMQREPEMFAWIQTLRRERIQRHFGKLFEEGRRAGLIRKDVPPKVVIEILLGAIEAVINPQKLEELELTPKTAFPIIVTTVLQGILTDKGRS
;
A
#
# COMPACT_ATOMS: atom_id res chain seq x y z
N MET A 1 48.84 4.11 22.68
CA MET A 1 48.53 2.82 22.02
C MET A 1 47.14 2.40 22.50
N THR A 2 46.09 2.78 21.78
CA THR A 2 44.70 2.52 22.10
C THR A 2 44.20 1.48 21.09
N ARG A 3 43.93 0.26 21.57
CA ARG A 3 43.38 -0.83 20.74
C ARG A 3 41.89 -0.52 20.47
N GLN A 4 41.57 -0.28 19.21
CA GLN A 4 40.18 -0.34 18.72
C GLN A 4 39.74 -1.80 18.67
N SER A 5 38.76 -2.12 19.49
CA SER A 5 38.03 -3.40 19.41
C SER A 5 37.07 -3.33 18.25
N ALA A 6 37.40 -3.96 17.15
CA ALA A 6 36.48 -4.24 16.06
C ALA A 6 35.49 -5.32 16.57
N THR A 7 34.23 -4.95 16.74
CA THR A 7 33.15 -5.91 17.01
C THR A 7 32.89 -6.66 15.70
N LEU A 8 33.37 -7.90 15.62
CA LEU A 8 33.06 -8.83 14.54
C LEU A 8 31.57 -9.19 14.63
N ALA A 9 30.82 -8.83 13.61
CA ALA A 9 29.44 -9.30 13.42
C ALA A 9 29.45 -10.83 13.39
N THR A 10 28.57 -11.45 14.15
CA THR A 10 28.47 -12.91 14.21
C THR A 10 27.89 -13.46 12.90
N PRO A 11 28.33 -14.63 12.40
CA PRO A 11 27.86 -15.24 11.13
C PRO A 11 26.35 -15.52 11.07
N SER A 12 25.62 -15.38 12.18
CA SER A 12 24.16 -15.50 12.28
C SER A 12 23.41 -14.34 11.68
N ASP A 13 23.97 -13.11 11.60
CA ASP A 13 23.26 -11.93 11.12
C ASP A 13 23.22 -11.84 9.58
N GLU A 14 24.28 -12.27 8.88
CA GLU A 14 24.31 -12.21 7.41
C GLU A 14 23.31 -13.19 6.74
N ASN A 15 23.04 -14.35 7.36
CA ASN A 15 22.06 -15.32 6.87
C ASN A 15 20.62 -15.02 7.30
N ALA A 16 20.39 -14.16 8.29
CA ALA A 16 19.06 -13.81 8.78
C ALA A 16 18.29 -12.95 7.79
N HIS A 17 18.93 -12.02 7.09
CA HIS A 17 18.30 -11.14 6.11
C HIS A 17 17.68 -11.86 4.91
N PRO A 18 18.38 -12.79 4.21
CA PRO A 18 17.79 -13.50 3.06
C PRO A 18 16.66 -14.45 3.47
N VAL A 19 16.74 -15.10 4.63
CA VAL A 19 15.66 -15.99 5.12
C VAL A 19 14.42 -15.17 5.49
N ARG A 20 14.60 -14.05 6.20
CA ARG A 20 13.50 -13.14 6.56
C ARG A 20 12.78 -12.60 5.32
N ALA A 21 13.51 -12.17 4.31
CA ALA A 21 12.94 -11.70 3.05
C ALA A 21 12.14 -12.80 2.33
N ARG A 22 12.65 -14.05 2.28
CA ARG A 22 11.93 -15.20 1.72
C ARG A 22 10.63 -15.48 2.47
N ILE A 23 10.64 -15.39 3.80
CA ILE A 23 9.43 -15.56 4.62
C ILE A 23 8.38 -14.49 4.25
N ILE A 24 8.79 -13.22 4.18
CA ILE A 24 7.90 -12.11 3.83
C ILE A 24 7.30 -12.30 2.44
N GLN A 25 8.12 -12.63 1.45
CA GLN A 25 7.66 -12.84 0.07
C GLN A 25 6.67 -14.01 -0.05
N HIS A 26 6.97 -15.13 0.60
CA HIS A 26 6.10 -16.30 0.61
C HIS A 26 4.78 -16.00 1.33
N ALA A 27 4.84 -15.38 2.52
CA ALA A 27 3.67 -14.98 3.27
C ALA A 27 2.80 -13.98 2.50
N ARG A 28 3.41 -13.02 1.77
CA ARG A 28 2.70 -12.07 0.92
C ARG A 28 1.82 -12.79 -0.11
N GLN A 29 2.39 -13.75 -0.85
CA GLN A 29 1.64 -14.52 -1.85
C GLN A 29 0.46 -15.26 -1.21
N HIS A 30 0.69 -15.92 -0.08
CA HIS A 30 -0.36 -16.70 0.58
C HIS A 30 -1.43 -15.82 1.23
N PHE A 31 -1.05 -14.79 2.00
CA PHE A 31 -2.01 -13.92 2.67
C PHE A 31 -2.86 -13.12 1.70
N LEU A 32 -2.26 -12.51 0.70
CA LEU A 32 -2.99 -11.66 -0.24
C LEU A 32 -3.89 -12.46 -1.18
N MET A 33 -3.55 -13.71 -1.49
CA MET A 33 -4.34 -14.57 -2.37
C MET A 33 -5.40 -15.39 -1.62
N HIS A 34 -5.01 -16.04 -0.52
CA HIS A 34 -5.86 -17.01 0.18
C HIS A 34 -6.49 -16.46 1.45
N GLY A 35 -6.14 -15.24 1.87
CA GLY A 35 -6.57 -14.62 3.11
C GLY A 35 -5.60 -14.83 4.27
N PHE A 36 -5.72 -13.96 5.26
CA PHE A 36 -4.88 -14.00 6.46
C PHE A 36 -5.30 -15.11 7.43
N ARG A 37 -6.61 -15.31 7.60
CA ARG A 37 -7.13 -16.24 8.62
C ARG A 37 -6.93 -17.70 8.24
N GLY A 38 -7.04 -18.01 6.95
CA GLY A 38 -6.91 -19.36 6.42
C GLY A 38 -5.48 -19.91 6.36
N VAL A 39 -4.46 -19.05 6.52
CA VAL A 39 -3.04 -19.44 6.48
C VAL A 39 -2.46 -19.45 7.89
N SER A 40 -1.85 -20.55 8.29
CA SER A 40 -1.18 -20.69 9.59
C SER A 40 0.34 -20.46 9.50
N MET A 41 1.01 -20.27 10.65
CA MET A 41 2.48 -20.25 10.71
C MET A 41 3.08 -21.59 10.27
N ASP A 42 2.36 -22.68 10.49
CA ASP A 42 2.79 -24.02 10.07
C ASP A 42 2.77 -24.16 8.55
N ASP A 43 1.72 -23.67 7.90
CA ASP A 43 1.62 -23.67 6.43
C ASP A 43 2.76 -22.88 5.80
N LEU A 44 3.10 -21.73 6.39
CA LEU A 44 4.23 -20.92 5.93
C LEU A 44 5.57 -21.65 6.10
N ALA A 45 5.79 -22.32 7.24
CA ALA A 45 7.03 -23.06 7.48
C ALA A 45 7.17 -24.25 6.50
N VAL A 46 6.09 -25.01 6.30
CA VAL A 46 6.05 -26.15 5.35
C VAL A 46 6.29 -25.67 3.92
N GLY A 47 5.58 -24.63 3.48
CA GLY A 47 5.73 -24.09 2.13
C GLY A 47 7.11 -23.54 1.81
N LEU A 48 7.83 -23.06 2.84
CA LEU A 48 9.21 -22.57 2.73
C LEU A 48 10.28 -23.65 2.88
N GLY A 49 9.90 -24.86 3.32
CA GLY A 49 10.85 -25.92 3.67
C GLY A 49 11.75 -25.58 4.84
N ILE A 50 11.25 -24.80 5.82
CA ILE A 50 11.97 -24.44 7.04
C ILE A 50 11.29 -25.01 8.28
N SER A 51 12.04 -25.12 9.40
CA SER A 51 11.45 -25.55 10.66
C SER A 51 10.58 -24.45 11.27
N LYS A 52 9.54 -24.84 12.03
CA LYS A 52 8.75 -23.89 12.85
C LYS A 52 9.66 -23.06 13.75
N LYS A 53 10.68 -23.67 14.37
CA LYS A 53 11.65 -22.97 15.21
C LYS A 53 12.36 -21.86 14.43
N THR A 54 12.75 -22.12 13.19
CA THR A 54 13.38 -21.12 12.32
C THR A 54 12.40 -19.98 12.03
N LEU A 55 11.14 -20.27 11.67
CA LEU A 55 10.14 -19.25 11.41
C LEU A 55 9.88 -18.36 12.64
N TYR A 56 9.67 -18.99 13.82
CA TYR A 56 9.45 -18.27 15.07
C TYR A 56 10.68 -17.50 15.58
N ALA A 57 11.89 -17.86 15.16
CA ALA A 57 13.10 -17.07 15.43
C ALA A 57 13.12 -15.71 14.66
N HIS A 58 12.41 -15.64 13.52
CA HIS A 58 12.30 -14.40 12.72
C HIS A 58 11.05 -13.58 13.03
N PHE A 59 9.95 -14.24 13.40
CA PHE A 59 8.65 -13.59 13.64
C PHE A 59 7.92 -14.26 14.80
N ALA A 60 7.64 -13.53 15.84
CA ALA A 60 6.99 -14.08 17.05
C ALA A 60 5.51 -14.45 16.79
N SER A 61 4.87 -13.90 15.76
CA SER A 61 3.47 -14.16 15.45
C SER A 61 3.14 -13.98 13.96
N LYS A 62 2.02 -14.57 13.54
CA LYS A 62 1.46 -14.37 12.21
C LYS A 62 1.12 -12.89 11.93
N ALA A 63 0.68 -12.16 12.95
CA ALA A 63 0.41 -10.73 12.85
C ALA A 63 1.67 -9.92 12.55
N GLU A 64 2.82 -10.27 13.12
CA GLU A 64 4.10 -9.64 12.79
C GLU A 64 4.51 -9.92 11.35
N VAL A 65 4.36 -11.16 10.88
CA VAL A 65 4.60 -11.48 9.47
C VAL A 65 3.73 -10.61 8.56
N LEU A 66 2.43 -10.49 8.87
CA LEU A 66 1.53 -9.65 8.09
C LEU A 66 1.94 -8.18 8.10
N LYS A 67 2.32 -7.63 9.25
CA LYS A 67 2.81 -6.24 9.33
C LYS A 67 3.99 -6.01 8.41
N GLU A 68 4.95 -6.92 8.36
CA GLU A 68 6.10 -6.80 7.47
C GLU A 68 5.73 -6.96 5.99
N VAL A 69 4.80 -7.85 5.67
CA VAL A 69 4.24 -7.97 4.31
C VAL A 69 3.62 -6.64 3.88
N ILE A 70 2.82 -6.02 4.74
CA ILE A 70 2.17 -4.73 4.46
C ILE A 70 3.19 -3.60 4.37
N HIS A 71 4.19 -3.54 5.26
CA HIS A 71 5.28 -2.56 5.18
C HIS A 71 6.05 -2.66 3.87
N THR A 72 6.42 -3.88 3.46
CA THR A 72 7.13 -4.14 2.20
C THR A 72 6.29 -3.69 1.01
N LYS A 73 5.00 -4.09 0.97
CA LYS A 73 4.07 -3.68 -0.09
C LYS A 73 3.93 -2.15 -0.19
N PHE A 74 3.72 -1.48 0.93
CA PHE A 74 3.62 -0.02 0.92
C PHE A 74 4.94 0.68 0.60
N GLY A 75 6.09 0.09 0.95
CA GLY A 75 7.40 0.58 0.55
C GLY A 75 7.59 0.54 -0.97
N GLU A 76 7.13 -0.52 -1.64
CA GLU A 76 7.14 -0.62 -3.11
C GLU A 76 6.24 0.45 -3.74
N VAL A 77 5.03 0.64 -3.22
CA VAL A 77 4.12 1.71 -3.68
C VAL A 77 4.79 3.08 -3.53
N GLU A 78 5.40 3.35 -2.38
CA GLU A 78 6.09 4.61 -2.09
C GLU A 78 7.25 4.85 -3.07
N ALA A 79 8.09 3.84 -3.31
CA ALA A 79 9.20 3.92 -4.26
C ALA A 79 8.71 4.19 -5.70
N ASP A 80 7.62 3.55 -6.12
CA ASP A 80 7.00 3.80 -7.43
C ASP A 80 6.44 5.22 -7.53
N LEU A 81 5.74 5.70 -6.50
CA LEU A 81 5.21 7.06 -6.45
C LEU A 81 6.33 8.13 -6.46
N GLU A 82 7.41 7.90 -5.72
CA GLU A 82 8.57 8.80 -5.70
C GLU A 82 9.26 8.87 -7.06
N ARG A 83 9.46 7.72 -7.71
CA ARG A 83 10.05 7.65 -9.05
C ARG A 83 9.20 8.43 -10.07
N LEU A 84 7.87 8.28 -10.02
CA LEU A 84 6.95 9.00 -10.91
C LEU A 84 6.87 10.50 -10.59
N ALA A 85 6.92 10.87 -9.32
CA ALA A 85 6.91 12.27 -8.89
C ALA A 85 8.19 13.03 -9.28
N SER A 86 9.33 12.31 -9.38
CA SER A 86 10.65 12.86 -9.73
C SER A 86 10.90 12.92 -11.23
N ALA A 87 9.97 12.43 -12.07
CA ALA A 87 10.12 12.49 -13.52
C ALA A 87 9.99 13.93 -14.03
N ASP A 88 11.12 14.49 -14.53
CA ASP A 88 11.17 15.85 -15.04
C ASP A 88 10.37 16.03 -16.33
N GLY A 89 9.77 17.22 -16.52
CA GLY A 89 9.12 17.64 -17.76
C GLY A 89 7.68 17.17 -17.95
N ALA A 90 7.13 16.32 -17.08
CA ALA A 90 5.73 15.92 -17.19
C ALA A 90 4.76 17.01 -16.69
N SER A 91 3.68 17.27 -17.46
CA SER A 91 2.62 18.19 -17.04
C SER A 91 1.90 17.68 -15.79
N PHE A 92 1.25 18.58 -15.03
CA PHE A 92 0.44 18.19 -13.86
C PHE A 92 -0.60 17.10 -14.19
N PRO A 93 -1.42 17.19 -15.27
CA PRO A 93 -2.36 16.13 -15.61
C PRO A 93 -1.68 14.79 -15.88
N SER A 94 -0.55 14.79 -16.60
CA SER A 94 0.20 13.56 -16.89
C SER A 94 0.76 12.92 -15.63
N ARG A 95 1.34 13.70 -14.71
CA ARG A 95 1.83 13.18 -13.42
C ARG A 95 0.70 12.63 -12.58
N LEU A 96 -0.42 13.34 -12.51
CA LEU A 96 -1.60 12.88 -11.76
C LEU A 96 -2.11 11.55 -12.32
N GLN A 97 -2.25 11.43 -13.65
CA GLN A 97 -2.67 10.19 -14.29
C GLN A 97 -1.71 9.03 -13.98
N GLN A 98 -0.40 9.21 -14.13
CA GLN A 98 0.60 8.17 -13.85
C GLN A 98 0.56 7.69 -12.39
N LEU A 99 0.42 8.61 -11.44
CA LEU A 99 0.30 8.26 -10.02
C LEU A 99 -0.99 7.47 -9.73
N LEU A 100 -2.10 7.83 -10.36
CA LEU A 100 -3.36 7.11 -10.20
C LEU A 100 -3.33 5.72 -10.83
N GLU A 101 -2.72 5.57 -12.01
CA GLU A 101 -2.49 4.27 -12.66
C GLU A 101 -1.59 3.35 -11.82
N CYS A 102 -0.53 3.90 -11.22
CA CYS A 102 0.32 3.21 -10.27
C CYS A 102 -0.49 2.66 -9.08
N LEU A 103 -1.28 3.51 -8.41
CA LEU A 103 -2.14 3.07 -7.30
C LEU A 103 -3.15 2.01 -7.73
N GLN A 104 -3.79 2.17 -8.89
CA GLN A 104 -4.72 1.18 -9.43
C GLN A 104 -4.03 -0.19 -9.66
N GLY A 105 -2.79 -0.18 -10.12
CA GLY A 105 -1.98 -1.39 -10.26
C GLY A 105 -1.84 -2.17 -8.96
N HIS A 106 -1.55 -1.47 -7.88
CA HIS A 106 -1.37 -2.06 -6.55
C HIS A 106 -2.67 -2.56 -5.88
N LEU A 107 -3.85 -2.04 -6.29
CA LEU A 107 -5.14 -2.51 -5.78
C LEU A 107 -5.54 -3.91 -6.27
N LYS A 108 -4.88 -4.43 -7.30
CA LYS A 108 -5.20 -5.76 -7.88
C LYS A 108 -4.65 -6.92 -7.06
N GLU A 109 -3.63 -6.70 -6.25
CA GLU A 109 -2.94 -7.78 -5.57
C GLU A 109 -3.75 -8.38 -4.40
N PRO A 110 -4.36 -7.60 -3.48
CA PRO A 110 -5.21 -8.15 -2.44
C PRO A 110 -6.48 -8.76 -3.01
N GLN A 111 -6.63 -10.08 -2.87
CA GLN A 111 -7.81 -10.80 -3.34
C GLN A 111 -8.97 -10.72 -2.34
N PRO A 112 -10.22 -11.01 -2.74
CA PRO A 112 -11.39 -10.93 -1.87
C PRO A 112 -11.28 -11.67 -0.54
N PRO A 113 -10.64 -12.85 -0.42
CA PRO A 113 -10.44 -13.49 0.89
C PRO A 113 -9.66 -12.63 1.87
N PHE A 114 -8.55 -12.02 1.43
CA PHE A 114 -7.76 -11.13 2.27
C PHE A 114 -8.56 -9.89 2.70
N MET A 115 -9.29 -9.29 1.79
CA MET A 115 -10.11 -8.10 2.07
C MET A 115 -11.20 -8.41 3.11
N ARG A 116 -11.87 -9.58 3.00
CA ARG A 116 -12.87 -10.03 3.99
C ARG A 116 -12.26 -10.30 5.35
N ASP A 117 -11.06 -10.89 5.38
CA ASP A 117 -10.37 -11.18 6.64
C ASP A 117 -9.98 -9.90 7.35
N MET A 118 -9.49 -8.89 6.63
CA MET A 118 -9.11 -7.60 7.22
C MET A 118 -10.31 -6.88 7.86
N GLN A 119 -11.52 -7.00 7.31
CA GLN A 119 -12.73 -6.46 7.95
C GLN A 119 -13.04 -7.13 9.31
N ARG A 120 -12.55 -8.35 9.53
CA ARG A 120 -12.71 -9.11 10.78
C ARG A 120 -11.56 -8.94 11.76
N GLU A 121 -10.56 -8.16 11.40
CA GLU A 121 -9.37 -7.83 12.19
C GLU A 121 -9.27 -6.29 12.36
N PRO A 122 -10.15 -5.68 13.19
CA PRO A 122 -10.36 -4.23 13.20
C PRO A 122 -9.09 -3.44 13.55
N GLU A 123 -8.25 -3.94 14.45
CA GLU A 123 -6.99 -3.29 14.82
C GLU A 123 -5.99 -3.30 13.66
N MET A 124 -5.84 -4.44 12.99
CA MET A 124 -4.98 -4.57 11.82
C MET A 124 -5.49 -3.71 10.66
N PHE A 125 -6.79 -3.72 10.43
CA PHE A 125 -7.43 -2.88 9.40
C PHE A 125 -7.19 -1.39 9.67
N ALA A 126 -7.46 -0.91 10.88
CA ALA A 126 -7.23 0.48 11.26
C ALA A 126 -5.76 0.90 11.09
N TRP A 127 -4.81 0.02 11.47
CA TRP A 127 -3.39 0.26 11.28
C TRP A 127 -3.02 0.36 9.78
N ILE A 128 -3.53 -0.54 8.93
CA ILE A 128 -3.32 -0.49 7.47
C ILE A 128 -3.89 0.82 6.89
N GLN A 129 -5.07 1.24 7.32
CA GLN A 129 -5.71 2.48 6.85
C GLN A 129 -4.90 3.71 7.26
N THR A 130 -4.39 3.77 8.48
CA THR A 130 -3.51 4.85 8.95
C THR A 130 -2.25 4.94 8.10
N LEU A 131 -1.58 3.81 7.89
CA LEU A 131 -0.36 3.72 7.10
C LEU A 131 -0.58 4.16 5.64
N ARG A 132 -1.70 3.75 5.04
CA ARG A 132 -2.09 4.16 3.68
C ARG A 132 -2.37 5.65 3.60
N ARG A 133 -3.13 6.20 4.56
CA ARG A 133 -3.49 7.62 4.61
C ARG A 133 -2.25 8.51 4.68
N GLU A 134 -1.33 8.21 5.57
CA GLU A 134 -0.09 8.98 5.74
C GLU A 134 0.72 9.05 4.44
N ARG A 135 0.89 7.92 3.76
CA ARG A 135 1.65 7.86 2.50
C ARG A 135 0.95 8.61 1.36
N ILE A 136 -0.35 8.40 1.20
CA ILE A 136 -1.13 9.09 0.17
C ILE A 136 -1.13 10.61 0.42
N GLN A 137 -1.32 11.05 1.67
CA GLN A 137 -1.24 12.48 1.99
C GLN A 137 0.13 13.08 1.67
N ARG A 138 1.21 12.35 1.91
CA ARG A 138 2.57 12.81 1.62
C ARG A 138 2.79 13.05 0.12
N HIS A 139 2.42 12.11 -0.73
CA HIS A 139 2.68 12.21 -2.17
C HIS A 139 1.65 13.06 -2.92
N PHE A 140 0.37 12.81 -2.71
CA PHE A 140 -0.69 13.56 -3.39
C PHE A 140 -0.90 14.96 -2.82
N GLY A 141 -0.62 15.17 -1.53
CA GLY A 141 -0.69 16.48 -0.92
C GLY A 141 0.23 17.49 -1.60
N LYS A 142 1.48 17.12 -1.91
CA LYS A 142 2.43 17.95 -2.64
C LYS A 142 1.93 18.25 -4.06
N LEU A 143 1.53 17.22 -4.79
CA LEU A 143 1.04 17.35 -6.16
C LEU A 143 -0.20 18.27 -6.24
N PHE A 144 -1.17 18.08 -5.34
CA PHE A 144 -2.38 18.89 -5.33
C PHE A 144 -2.09 20.35 -4.96
N GLU A 145 -1.13 20.60 -4.08
CA GLU A 145 -0.70 21.97 -3.77
C GLU A 145 -0.01 22.66 -4.95
N GLU A 146 0.80 21.92 -5.72
CA GLU A 146 1.36 22.40 -6.99
C GLU A 146 0.26 22.73 -8.01
N GLY A 147 -0.73 21.85 -8.18
CA GLY A 147 -1.89 22.09 -9.04
C GLY A 147 -2.71 23.32 -8.64
N ARG A 148 -2.87 23.55 -7.33
CA ARG A 148 -3.54 24.78 -6.83
C ARG A 148 -2.75 26.04 -7.15
N ARG A 149 -1.43 26.03 -6.96
CA ARG A 149 -0.56 27.18 -7.31
C ARG A 149 -0.58 27.48 -8.81
N ALA A 150 -0.63 26.43 -9.62
CA ALA A 150 -0.74 26.55 -11.07
C ALA A 150 -2.15 26.93 -11.57
N GLY A 151 -3.14 26.98 -10.68
CA GLY A 151 -4.54 27.29 -11.04
C GLY A 151 -5.28 26.17 -11.75
N LEU A 152 -4.78 24.95 -11.67
CA LEU A 152 -5.37 23.72 -12.27
C LEU A 152 -6.38 23.08 -11.32
N ILE A 153 -6.18 23.25 -10.02
CA ILE A 153 -7.09 22.81 -8.95
C ILE A 153 -7.74 24.03 -8.30
N ARG A 154 -9.00 23.90 -7.95
CA ARG A 154 -9.79 24.93 -7.25
C ARG A 154 -9.13 25.32 -5.93
N LYS A 155 -9.05 26.63 -5.66
CA LYS A 155 -8.42 27.18 -4.45
C LYS A 155 -9.28 27.07 -3.20
N ASP A 156 -10.61 26.97 -3.37
CA ASP A 156 -11.58 26.87 -2.30
C ASP A 156 -11.67 25.46 -1.66
N VAL A 157 -11.01 24.45 -2.26
CA VAL A 157 -10.99 23.08 -1.75
C VAL A 157 -9.59 22.73 -1.22
N PRO A 158 -9.44 22.49 0.09
CA PRO A 158 -8.16 22.10 0.67
C PRO A 158 -7.72 20.70 0.16
N PRO A 159 -6.46 20.50 -0.25
CA PRO A 159 -5.96 19.21 -0.72
C PRO A 159 -6.19 18.05 0.26
N LYS A 160 -6.06 18.29 1.55
CA LYS A 160 -6.33 17.28 2.58
C LYS A 160 -7.78 16.76 2.56
N VAL A 161 -8.75 17.65 2.31
CA VAL A 161 -10.17 17.27 2.21
C VAL A 161 -10.40 16.38 0.98
N VAL A 162 -9.78 16.72 -0.15
CA VAL A 162 -9.87 15.89 -1.37
C VAL A 162 -9.34 14.48 -1.13
N ILE A 163 -8.18 14.39 -0.46
CA ILE A 163 -7.57 13.10 -0.15
C ILE A 163 -8.46 12.29 0.78
N GLU A 164 -9.05 12.89 1.82
CA GLU A 164 -9.97 12.20 2.74
C GLU A 164 -11.24 11.72 2.02
N ILE A 165 -11.80 12.51 1.11
CA ILE A 165 -12.94 12.11 0.29
C ILE A 165 -12.58 10.91 -0.60
N LEU A 166 -11.42 10.96 -1.28
CA LEU A 166 -10.94 9.87 -2.12
C LEU A 166 -10.72 8.58 -1.32
N LEU A 167 -10.04 8.68 -0.17
CA LEU A 167 -9.78 7.53 0.70
C LEU A 167 -11.08 6.94 1.26
N GLY A 168 -11.99 7.79 1.73
CA GLY A 168 -13.29 7.36 2.23
C GLY A 168 -14.16 6.71 1.15
N ALA A 169 -14.17 7.28 -0.07
CA ALA A 169 -14.90 6.69 -1.20
C ALA A 169 -14.31 5.34 -1.63
N ILE A 170 -12.97 5.22 -1.67
CA ILE A 170 -12.30 3.95 -1.95
C ILE A 170 -12.64 2.90 -0.90
N GLU A 171 -12.60 3.25 0.38
CA GLU A 171 -12.93 2.34 1.48
C GLU A 171 -14.39 1.91 1.46
N ALA A 172 -15.31 2.84 1.19
CA ALA A 172 -16.74 2.57 1.14
C ALA A 172 -17.17 1.71 -0.05
N VAL A 173 -16.49 1.84 -1.21
CA VAL A 173 -16.90 1.18 -2.45
C VAL A 173 -16.03 -0.05 -2.74
N ILE A 174 -14.72 0.03 -2.53
CA ILE A 174 -13.79 -1.08 -2.84
C ILE A 174 -13.70 -2.03 -1.65
N ASN A 175 -14.82 -2.66 -1.32
CA ASN A 175 -14.89 -3.79 -0.40
C ASN A 175 -15.71 -4.93 -1.04
N PRO A 176 -15.49 -6.19 -0.67
CA PRO A 176 -16.09 -7.33 -1.36
C PRO A 176 -17.60 -7.28 -1.46
N GLN A 177 -18.29 -6.90 -0.38
CA GLN A 177 -19.76 -6.84 -0.33
C GLN A 177 -20.30 -5.75 -1.26
N LYS A 178 -19.72 -4.55 -1.22
CA LYS A 178 -20.20 -3.42 -2.02
C LYS A 178 -19.85 -3.58 -3.50
N LEU A 179 -18.69 -4.17 -3.82
CA LEU A 179 -18.32 -4.50 -5.19
C LEU A 179 -19.28 -5.51 -5.83
N GLU A 180 -19.71 -6.54 -5.06
CA GLU A 180 -20.71 -7.51 -5.50
C GLU A 180 -22.08 -6.85 -5.72
N GLU A 181 -22.55 -6.04 -4.75
CA GLU A 181 -23.82 -5.29 -4.84
C GLU A 181 -23.89 -4.36 -6.06
N LEU A 182 -22.76 -3.72 -6.40
CA LEU A 182 -22.66 -2.77 -7.51
C LEU A 182 -22.23 -3.42 -8.84
N GLU A 183 -22.02 -4.73 -8.86
CA GLU A 183 -21.50 -5.48 -10.02
C GLU A 183 -20.16 -4.91 -10.55
N LEU A 184 -19.30 -4.45 -9.64
CA LEU A 184 -18.00 -3.84 -9.95
C LEU A 184 -16.85 -4.73 -9.51
N THR A 185 -15.69 -4.46 -10.09
CA THR A 185 -14.39 -4.97 -9.63
C THR A 185 -13.54 -3.81 -9.09
N PRO A 186 -12.49 -4.05 -8.30
CA PRO A 186 -11.56 -2.99 -7.91
C PRO A 186 -11.01 -2.21 -9.10
N LYS A 187 -10.78 -2.90 -10.22
CA LYS A 187 -10.27 -2.32 -11.47
C LYS A 187 -11.24 -1.33 -12.11
N THR A 188 -12.54 -1.59 -12.04
CA THR A 188 -13.58 -0.73 -12.63
C THR A 188 -14.07 0.34 -11.67
N ALA A 189 -14.15 0.04 -10.36
CA ALA A 189 -14.60 0.98 -9.33
C ALA A 189 -13.60 2.13 -9.10
N PHE A 190 -12.30 1.84 -9.07
CA PHE A 190 -11.27 2.85 -8.77
C PHE A 190 -11.29 4.04 -9.75
N PRO A 191 -11.27 3.86 -11.09
CA PRO A 191 -11.37 4.98 -12.02
C PRO A 191 -12.66 5.79 -11.86
N ILE A 192 -13.80 5.14 -11.61
CA ILE A 192 -15.08 5.83 -11.40
C ILE A 192 -14.97 6.77 -10.20
N ILE A 193 -14.50 6.28 -9.06
CA ILE A 193 -14.33 7.08 -7.84
C ILE A 193 -13.40 8.27 -8.10
N VAL A 194 -12.22 7.98 -8.66
CA VAL A 194 -11.20 8.99 -8.91
C VAL A 194 -11.71 10.07 -9.86
N THR A 195 -12.29 9.68 -11.00
CA THR A 195 -12.81 10.62 -11.99
C THR A 195 -13.91 11.49 -11.40
N THR A 196 -14.84 10.91 -10.65
CA THR A 196 -15.94 11.65 -10.02
C THR A 196 -15.42 12.73 -9.06
N VAL A 197 -14.46 12.37 -8.20
CA VAL A 197 -13.90 13.32 -7.23
C VAL A 197 -13.04 14.37 -7.93
N LEU A 198 -12.17 13.97 -8.86
CA LEU A 198 -11.25 14.91 -9.54
C LEU A 198 -11.99 15.88 -10.45
N GLN A 199 -13.02 15.47 -11.15
CA GLN A 199 -13.84 16.39 -11.96
C GLN A 199 -14.48 17.49 -11.11
N GLY A 200 -14.80 17.21 -9.83
CA GLY A 200 -15.31 18.19 -8.89
C GLY A 200 -14.31 19.23 -8.41
N ILE A 201 -13.01 18.96 -8.50
CA ILE A 201 -11.94 19.82 -7.99
C ILE A 201 -11.11 20.51 -9.07
N LEU A 202 -11.11 19.99 -10.30
CA LEU A 202 -10.38 20.61 -11.41
C LEU A 202 -11.11 21.86 -11.88
N THR A 203 -10.35 22.93 -12.18
CA THR A 203 -10.82 24.08 -12.94
C THR A 203 -10.93 23.73 -14.43
N ASP A 204 -11.55 24.62 -15.26
CA ASP A 204 -11.59 24.41 -16.72
C ASP A 204 -10.18 24.30 -17.31
N LYS A 205 -9.22 25.08 -16.78
CA LYS A 205 -7.80 24.97 -17.14
C LYS A 205 -7.17 23.64 -16.75
N GLY A 206 -7.66 22.99 -15.70
CA GLY A 206 -7.16 21.69 -15.23
C GLY A 206 -7.78 20.50 -15.95
N ARG A 207 -8.86 20.72 -16.73
CA ARG A 207 -9.53 19.69 -17.56
C ARG A 207 -9.05 19.64 -18.99
N SER A 208 -8.38 20.69 -19.47
CA SER A 208 -7.74 20.80 -20.77
C SER A 208 -6.32 20.25 -20.76
#